data_5236fec03ad43aa5809f1961db80c0f8
#
_entry.id   5236fec03ad43aa5809f1961db80c0f8
#
_cell.length_a   1.000
_cell.length_b   1.000
_cell.length_c   1.000
_cell.angle_alpha   90.00
_cell.angle_beta   90.00
_cell.angle_gamma   90.00
#
_symmetry.space_group_name_H-M   'P 1'
#
loop_
_entity.id
_entity.type
_entity.pdbx_description
1 polymer ?
#
loop_
_entity_poly.entity_id
_entity_poly.type
_entity_poly.pdbx_seq_one_letter_code
_entity_poly.pdbx_strand_id
1 'polypeptide(L)'
;MSIHSNNFYSNILRQPAQVQVILPEPLNAAGQVQSAYMSGDQRLPTIWLLHGLGGDATSWIRRTAIELLATQYRVAVVMPETGRGFYTNMAHGPRYWDYLTRELPTRMRYIFPLSARPADNYLLGNSMGGYGALRYALTYPQQFAAVAALSPVTDLKKFHVEQADIMPDFDLAFSPEQLQNTAVDLQYLLQHSNDWGTLRVLMTTGDQDILNAMDEAFRPQLAAVFKERFEWHSQAGHHDWQLWNQQLPYAIHWLIKGGWARV
;
A
#
# COMPACT_ATOMS: atom_id res chain seq x y z
N MET A 1 -6.51 10.04 -19.12
CA MET A 1 -6.34 9.77 -17.68
C MET A 1 -6.94 10.91 -16.88
N SER A 2 -7.60 10.62 -15.78
CA SER A 2 -8.17 11.63 -14.88
C SER A 2 -7.72 11.43 -13.43
N ILE A 3 -7.49 12.55 -12.73
CA ILE A 3 -7.19 12.58 -11.30
C ILE A 3 -8.39 13.19 -10.60
N HIS A 4 -8.89 12.49 -9.60
CA HIS A 4 -10.05 12.89 -8.81
C HIS A 4 -9.67 13.11 -7.36
N SER A 5 -9.90 14.33 -6.85
CA SER A 5 -9.81 14.64 -5.43
C SER A 5 -11.19 14.45 -4.79
N ASN A 6 -11.28 13.45 -3.92
CA ASN A 6 -12.53 13.14 -3.24
C ASN A 6 -12.48 13.55 -1.79
N ASN A 7 -13.52 14.25 -1.35
CA ASN A 7 -13.77 14.55 0.05
C ASN A 7 -15.15 14.03 0.40
N PHE A 8 -15.24 13.17 1.38
CA PHE A 8 -16.51 12.67 1.88
C PHE A 8 -16.48 12.55 3.40
N TYR A 9 -17.65 12.66 4.02
CA TYR A 9 -17.73 12.42 5.46
C TYR A 9 -17.59 10.91 5.75
N SER A 10 -16.55 10.55 6.49
CA SER A 10 -16.36 9.18 6.95
C SER A 10 -17.12 8.94 8.24
N ASN A 11 -17.98 7.92 8.23
CA ASN A 11 -18.73 7.52 9.43
C ASN A 11 -17.81 6.87 10.49
N ILE A 12 -16.74 6.21 10.04
CA ILE A 12 -15.75 5.57 10.92
C ILE A 12 -14.82 6.60 11.54
N LEU A 13 -14.29 7.53 10.74
CA LEU A 13 -13.38 8.57 11.23
C LEU A 13 -14.14 9.72 11.94
N ARG A 14 -15.44 9.86 11.69
CA ARG A 14 -16.32 10.96 12.18
C ARG A 14 -15.82 12.35 11.76
N GLN A 15 -15.21 12.42 10.58
CA GLN A 15 -14.68 13.66 9.98
C GLN A 15 -14.60 13.50 8.46
N PRO A 16 -14.35 14.60 7.71
CA PRO A 16 -14.03 14.50 6.30
C PRO A 16 -12.80 13.64 6.05
N ALA A 17 -12.89 12.71 5.09
CA ALA A 17 -11.80 11.89 4.61
C ALA A 17 -11.41 12.36 3.21
N GLN A 18 -10.10 12.47 2.96
CA GLN A 18 -9.54 12.81 1.65
C GLN A 18 -8.99 11.56 0.97
N VAL A 19 -9.26 11.45 -0.32
CA VAL A 19 -8.76 10.35 -1.16
C VAL A 19 -8.44 10.90 -2.54
N GLN A 20 -7.24 10.66 -3.04
CA GLN A 20 -6.90 10.89 -4.44
C GLN A 20 -7.11 9.60 -5.23
N VAL A 21 -7.72 9.72 -6.41
CA VAL A 21 -7.95 8.58 -7.28
C VAL A 21 -7.47 8.90 -8.69
N ILE A 22 -6.60 8.04 -9.24
CA ILE A 22 -6.21 8.07 -10.64
C ILE A 22 -7.04 7.02 -11.37
N LEU A 23 -7.73 7.44 -12.44
CA LEU A 23 -8.39 6.53 -13.38
C LEU A 23 -7.65 6.54 -14.71
N PRO A 24 -7.19 5.36 -15.20
CA PRO A 24 -6.60 5.25 -16.51
C PRO A 24 -7.69 5.44 -17.57
N GLU A 25 -7.44 6.27 -18.54
CA GLU A 25 -8.30 6.46 -19.70
C GLU A 25 -7.59 5.91 -20.94
N PRO A 26 -7.95 4.73 -21.43
CA PRO A 26 -7.28 4.16 -22.59
C PRO A 26 -7.52 5.02 -23.82
N LEU A 27 -6.44 5.36 -24.50
CA LEU A 27 -6.47 6.14 -25.73
C LEU A 27 -6.39 5.19 -26.94
N ASN A 28 -7.05 5.55 -28.03
CA ASN A 28 -6.83 4.92 -29.32
C ASN A 28 -5.52 5.44 -29.97
N ALA A 29 -5.18 4.93 -31.14
CA ALA A 29 -3.99 5.33 -31.87
C ALA A 29 -3.98 6.84 -32.26
N ALA A 30 -5.14 7.50 -32.28
CA ALA A 30 -5.28 8.93 -32.56
C ALA A 30 -5.24 9.80 -31.28
N GLY A 31 -4.96 9.20 -30.10
CA GLY A 31 -4.91 9.92 -28.81
C GLY A 31 -6.29 10.28 -28.22
N GLN A 32 -7.37 9.70 -28.74
CA GLN A 32 -8.72 9.94 -28.24
C GLN A 32 -9.12 8.86 -27.23
N VAL A 33 -9.90 9.22 -26.22
CA VAL A 33 -10.46 8.25 -25.25
C VAL A 33 -11.33 7.22 -25.98
N GLN A 34 -11.08 5.94 -25.71
CA GLN A 34 -11.83 4.87 -26.35
C GLN A 34 -13.28 4.83 -25.86
N SER A 35 -14.24 4.79 -26.79
CA SER A 35 -15.66 4.77 -26.48
C SER A 35 -16.10 3.55 -25.65
N ALA A 36 -15.44 2.39 -25.84
CA ALA A 36 -15.69 1.17 -25.05
C ALA A 36 -15.40 1.37 -23.54
N TYR A 37 -14.48 2.27 -23.18
CA TYR A 37 -14.21 2.64 -21.80
C TYR A 37 -15.38 3.43 -21.17
N MET A 38 -16.15 4.11 -21.97
CA MET A 38 -17.26 4.94 -21.54
C MET A 38 -18.59 4.17 -21.40
N SER A 39 -18.62 2.88 -21.80
CA SER A 39 -19.84 2.04 -21.74
C SER A 39 -20.22 1.57 -20.34
N GLY A 40 -19.40 1.84 -19.32
CA GLY A 40 -19.78 1.66 -17.91
C GLY A 40 -19.67 0.25 -17.33
N ASP A 41 -19.47 -0.78 -18.15
CA ASP A 41 -19.45 -2.17 -17.69
C ASP A 41 -18.07 -2.69 -17.27
N GLN A 42 -17.00 -2.00 -17.67
CA GLN A 42 -15.64 -2.40 -17.32
C GLN A 42 -15.30 -1.96 -15.89
N ARG A 43 -14.87 -2.94 -15.08
CA ARG A 43 -14.31 -2.68 -13.76
C ARG A 43 -12.78 -2.70 -13.85
N LEU A 44 -12.16 -1.69 -13.24
CA LEU A 44 -10.71 -1.49 -13.29
C LEU A 44 -10.01 -2.29 -12.20
N PRO A 45 -8.91 -2.98 -12.52
CA PRO A 45 -7.97 -3.42 -11.50
C PRO A 45 -7.50 -2.21 -10.68
N THR A 46 -7.22 -2.42 -9.39
CA THR A 46 -7.00 -1.31 -8.46
C THR A 46 -5.77 -1.54 -7.59
N ILE A 47 -4.89 -0.54 -7.53
CA ILE A 47 -3.82 -0.44 -6.54
C ILE A 47 -4.30 0.47 -5.41
N TRP A 48 -4.36 -0.04 -4.19
CA TRP A 48 -4.54 0.72 -2.96
C TRP A 48 -3.15 1.17 -2.51
N LEU A 49 -2.83 2.45 -2.74
CA LEU A 49 -1.49 3.02 -2.62
C LEU A 49 -1.37 3.87 -1.36
N LEU A 50 -0.54 3.41 -0.42
CA LEU A 50 -0.45 3.95 0.92
C LEU A 50 0.79 4.85 1.08
N HIS A 51 0.62 6.06 1.63
CA HIS A 51 1.70 7.02 1.84
C HIS A 51 2.54 6.69 3.09
N GLY A 52 3.80 7.15 3.11
CA GLY A 52 4.69 7.07 4.27
C GLY A 52 4.37 8.12 5.34
N LEU A 53 5.07 8.02 6.49
CA LEU A 53 4.95 8.98 7.60
C LEU A 53 5.32 10.40 7.14
N GLY A 54 4.52 11.38 7.53
CA GLY A 54 4.70 12.77 7.08
C GLY A 54 4.28 13.05 5.64
N GLY A 55 3.74 12.03 4.94
CA GLY A 55 3.09 12.18 3.64
C GLY A 55 1.60 12.45 3.76
N ASP A 56 0.95 12.54 2.61
CA ASP A 56 -0.49 12.74 2.45
C ASP A 56 -1.01 11.99 1.20
N ALA A 57 -2.31 12.05 0.95
CA ALA A 57 -2.94 11.42 -0.20
C ALA A 57 -2.38 11.86 -1.56
N THR A 58 -1.67 13.02 -1.64
CA THR A 58 -1.09 13.56 -2.87
C THR A 58 0.38 13.21 -3.07
N SER A 59 1.03 12.64 -2.05
CA SER A 59 2.49 12.46 -2.03
C SER A 59 3.02 11.66 -3.21
N TRP A 60 2.34 10.58 -3.57
CA TRP A 60 2.73 9.74 -4.70
C TRP A 60 2.59 10.45 -6.04
N ILE A 61 1.54 11.26 -6.23
CA ILE A 61 1.32 12.04 -7.46
C ILE A 61 2.43 13.09 -7.62
N ARG A 62 2.77 13.79 -6.54
CA ARG A 62 3.74 14.90 -6.58
C ARG A 62 5.19 14.46 -6.72
N ARG A 63 5.52 13.22 -6.36
CA ARG A 63 6.91 12.79 -6.18
C ARG A 63 7.33 11.64 -7.09
N THR A 64 6.38 11.07 -7.86
CA THR A 64 6.66 9.87 -8.66
C THR A 64 5.97 9.90 -10.02
N ALA A 65 6.31 8.91 -10.85
CA ALA A 65 5.68 8.68 -12.15
C ALA A 65 4.39 7.85 -12.05
N ILE A 66 3.71 7.80 -10.90
CA ILE A 66 2.54 6.92 -10.67
C ILE A 66 1.43 7.12 -11.70
N GLU A 67 1.23 8.36 -12.14
CA GLU A 67 0.22 8.73 -13.12
C GLU A 67 0.46 8.07 -14.49
N LEU A 68 1.70 8.12 -14.98
CA LEU A 68 2.10 7.47 -16.23
C LEU A 68 1.99 5.95 -16.12
N LEU A 69 2.43 5.38 -15.00
CA LEU A 69 2.38 3.94 -14.75
C LEU A 69 0.95 3.42 -14.65
N ALA A 70 0.06 4.15 -13.96
CA ALA A 70 -1.36 3.81 -13.90
C ALA A 70 -2.00 3.70 -15.29
N THR A 71 -1.65 4.63 -16.18
CA THR A 71 -2.10 4.61 -17.59
C THR A 71 -1.50 3.45 -18.37
N GLN A 72 -0.20 3.23 -18.26
CA GLN A 72 0.52 2.16 -18.97
C GLN A 72 -0.03 0.77 -18.60
N TYR A 73 -0.31 0.55 -17.33
CA TYR A 73 -0.81 -0.72 -16.82
C TYR A 73 -2.34 -0.82 -16.78
N ARG A 74 -3.05 0.24 -17.16
CA ARG A 74 -4.53 0.31 -17.15
C ARG A 74 -5.10 -0.06 -15.78
N VAL A 75 -4.54 0.49 -14.71
CA VAL A 75 -4.92 0.24 -13.33
C VAL A 75 -5.38 1.52 -12.66
N ALA A 76 -6.48 1.47 -11.91
CA ALA A 76 -6.87 2.55 -11.03
C ALA A 76 -5.96 2.60 -9.81
N VAL A 77 -5.68 3.79 -9.29
CA VAL A 77 -4.88 3.97 -8.09
C VAL A 77 -5.68 4.77 -7.07
N VAL A 78 -5.86 4.22 -5.86
CA VAL A 78 -6.59 4.85 -4.75
C VAL A 78 -5.61 5.19 -3.65
N MET A 79 -5.48 6.47 -3.31
CA MET A 79 -4.53 7.01 -2.35
C MET A 79 -5.27 7.70 -1.20
N PRO A 80 -5.54 6.99 -0.08
CA PRO A 80 -6.22 7.57 1.07
C PRO A 80 -5.27 8.41 1.93
N GLU A 81 -5.87 9.40 2.61
CA GLU A 81 -5.23 10.16 3.68
C GLU A 81 -5.43 9.45 5.03
N THR A 82 -4.35 9.27 5.80
CA THR A 82 -4.41 8.70 7.15
C THR A 82 -3.49 9.41 8.15
N GLY A 83 -2.93 10.55 7.76
CA GLY A 83 -2.01 11.32 8.58
C GLY A 83 -0.85 10.48 9.11
N ARG A 84 -0.56 10.62 10.39
CA ARG A 84 0.50 9.88 11.10
C ARG A 84 -0.02 8.63 11.83
N GLY A 85 -1.23 8.15 11.48
CA GLY A 85 -1.96 7.11 12.22
C GLY A 85 -1.54 5.68 11.93
N PHE A 86 -0.43 5.45 11.21
CA PHE A 86 0.15 4.11 10.95
C PHE A 86 -0.87 3.07 10.46
N TYR A 87 -1.91 3.52 9.75
CA TYR A 87 -2.96 2.62 9.25
C TYR A 87 -3.54 1.71 10.34
N THR A 88 -3.62 2.21 11.61
CA THR A 88 -4.16 1.47 12.75
C THR A 88 -5.42 2.16 13.32
N ASN A 89 -6.18 1.45 14.13
CA ASN A 89 -7.10 2.10 15.05
C ASN A 89 -6.25 2.67 16.17
N MET A 90 -6.00 3.98 16.13
CA MET A 90 -5.07 4.62 17.05
C MET A 90 -5.53 4.42 18.50
N ALA A 91 -4.57 4.27 19.42
CA ALA A 91 -4.86 4.22 20.84
C ALA A 91 -5.54 5.51 21.31
N HIS A 92 -5.07 6.66 20.79
CA HIS A 92 -5.61 7.98 21.08
C HIS A 92 -5.80 8.77 19.77
N GLY A 93 -6.84 8.41 18.98
CA GLY A 93 -7.07 9.07 17.71
C GLY A 93 -8.08 8.37 16.80
N PRO A 94 -8.04 8.69 15.49
CA PRO A 94 -8.95 8.11 14.52
C PRO A 94 -8.77 6.60 14.31
N ARG A 95 -9.84 5.95 13.88
CA ARG A 95 -9.87 4.52 13.59
C ARG A 95 -9.47 4.23 12.13
N TYR A 96 -8.23 4.52 11.76
CA TYR A 96 -7.77 4.41 10.38
C TYR A 96 -7.78 2.97 9.84
N TRP A 97 -7.57 1.96 10.70
CA TRP A 97 -7.65 0.57 10.26
C TRP A 97 -9.04 0.19 9.79
N ASP A 98 -10.06 0.49 10.57
CA ASP A 98 -11.44 0.19 10.19
C ASP A 98 -11.88 1.02 8.96
N TYR A 99 -11.44 2.28 8.89
CA TYR A 99 -11.66 3.11 7.72
C TYR A 99 -11.04 2.48 6.46
N LEU A 100 -9.76 2.13 6.51
CA LEU A 100 -9.01 1.55 5.39
C LEU A 100 -9.60 0.22 4.92
N THR A 101 -9.98 -0.66 5.86
CA THR A 101 -10.34 -2.04 5.53
C THR A 101 -11.83 -2.26 5.29
N ARG A 102 -12.70 -1.38 5.81
CA ARG A 102 -14.16 -1.55 5.74
C ARG A 102 -14.86 -0.45 4.95
N GLU A 103 -14.62 0.81 5.27
CA GLU A 103 -15.37 1.92 4.67
C GLU A 103 -14.80 2.33 3.32
N LEU A 104 -13.50 2.55 3.24
CA LEU A 104 -12.83 3.05 2.02
C LEU A 104 -13.10 2.18 0.79
N PRO A 105 -12.89 0.85 0.80
CA PRO A 105 -13.11 0.02 -0.38
C PRO A 105 -14.57 0.04 -0.85
N THR A 106 -15.51 0.01 0.08
CA THR A 106 -16.94 0.08 -0.23
C THR A 106 -17.31 1.43 -0.85
N ARG A 107 -16.81 2.52 -0.27
CA ARG A 107 -17.07 3.87 -0.75
C ARG A 107 -16.47 4.12 -2.13
N MET A 108 -15.21 3.72 -2.35
CA MET A 108 -14.53 3.92 -3.62
C MET A 108 -15.14 3.07 -4.75
N ARG A 109 -15.55 1.85 -4.47
CA ARG A 109 -16.27 1.01 -5.47
C ARG A 109 -17.68 1.51 -5.79
N TYR A 110 -18.32 2.24 -4.87
CA TYR A 110 -19.58 2.90 -5.14
C TYR A 110 -19.41 4.11 -6.07
N ILE A 111 -18.34 4.89 -5.91
CA ILE A 111 -18.10 6.12 -6.67
C ILE A 111 -17.43 5.84 -8.01
N PHE A 112 -16.50 4.88 -8.06
CA PHE A 112 -15.65 4.59 -9.21
C PHE A 112 -15.84 3.15 -9.72
N PRO A 113 -15.58 2.88 -11.00
CA PRO A 113 -15.73 1.55 -11.61
C PRO A 113 -14.59 0.60 -11.20
N LEU A 114 -14.36 0.41 -9.91
CA LEU A 114 -13.29 -0.44 -9.39
C LEU A 114 -13.76 -1.89 -9.28
N SER A 115 -12.85 -2.84 -9.59
CA SER A 115 -13.13 -4.26 -9.46
C SER A 115 -13.16 -4.70 -8.00
N ALA A 116 -14.12 -5.57 -7.67
CA ALA A 116 -14.18 -6.24 -6.38
C ALA A 116 -13.50 -7.62 -6.36
N ARG A 117 -13.05 -8.13 -7.51
CA ARG A 117 -12.39 -9.44 -7.60
C ARG A 117 -11.01 -9.39 -6.92
N PRO A 118 -10.67 -10.35 -6.06
CA PRO A 118 -9.34 -10.38 -5.42
C PRO A 118 -8.17 -10.31 -6.40
N ALA A 119 -8.29 -11.01 -7.54
CA ALA A 119 -7.28 -11.05 -8.59
C ALA A 119 -6.98 -9.68 -9.23
N ASP A 120 -7.84 -8.70 -9.05
CA ASP A 120 -7.72 -7.34 -9.59
C ASP A 120 -7.35 -6.30 -8.52
N ASN A 121 -7.12 -6.72 -7.28
CA ASN A 121 -6.81 -5.81 -6.17
C ASN A 121 -5.38 -6.03 -5.67
N TYR A 122 -4.65 -4.93 -5.56
CA TYR A 122 -3.25 -4.89 -5.17
C TYR A 122 -3.03 -3.86 -4.06
N LEU A 123 -2.08 -4.12 -3.18
CA LEU A 123 -1.62 -3.16 -2.18
C LEU A 123 -0.20 -2.70 -2.51
N LEU A 124 0.08 -1.43 -2.33
CA LEU A 124 1.41 -0.84 -2.48
C LEU A 124 1.58 0.28 -1.45
N GLY A 125 2.76 0.40 -0.88
CA GLY A 125 3.07 1.52 0.02
C GLY A 125 4.55 1.59 0.36
N ASN A 126 4.98 2.76 0.84
CA ASN A 126 6.34 3.00 1.29
C ASN A 126 6.40 3.27 2.81
N SER A 127 7.46 2.83 3.48
CA SER A 127 7.71 3.14 4.88
C SER A 127 6.52 2.74 5.79
N MET A 128 5.91 3.69 6.50
CA MET A 128 4.64 3.51 7.22
C MET A 128 3.55 2.90 6.31
N GLY A 129 3.45 3.36 5.04
CA GLY A 129 2.50 2.80 4.07
C GLY A 129 2.86 1.38 3.65
N GLY A 130 4.15 1.03 3.61
CA GLY A 130 4.62 -0.33 3.40
C GLY A 130 4.20 -1.28 4.52
N TYR A 131 4.32 -0.83 5.78
CA TYR A 131 3.75 -1.53 6.93
C TYR A 131 2.24 -1.72 6.78
N GLY A 132 1.51 -0.63 6.48
CA GLY A 132 0.06 -0.68 6.31
C GLY A 132 -0.38 -1.65 5.22
N ALA A 133 0.33 -1.66 4.08
CA ALA A 133 0.07 -2.58 2.97
C ALA A 133 0.32 -4.04 3.35
N LEU A 134 1.48 -4.35 3.98
CA LEU A 134 1.78 -5.69 4.48
C LEU A 134 0.74 -6.14 5.50
N ARG A 135 0.45 -5.33 6.50
CA ARG A 135 -0.53 -5.64 7.53
C ARG A 135 -1.90 -5.94 6.93
N TYR A 136 -2.36 -5.14 5.96
CA TYR A 136 -3.66 -5.34 5.32
C TYR A 136 -3.68 -6.64 4.52
N ALA A 137 -2.64 -6.89 3.72
CA ALA A 137 -2.53 -8.12 2.94
C ALA A 137 -2.46 -9.37 3.82
N LEU A 138 -1.68 -9.32 4.91
CA LEU A 138 -1.51 -10.44 5.84
C LEU A 138 -2.75 -10.69 6.70
N THR A 139 -3.56 -9.66 6.97
CA THR A 139 -4.81 -9.83 7.71
C THR A 139 -5.94 -10.37 6.84
N TYR A 140 -5.99 -9.95 5.56
CA TYR A 140 -7.06 -10.31 4.61
C TYR A 140 -6.49 -10.85 3.29
N PRO A 141 -5.70 -11.92 3.31
CA PRO A 141 -4.97 -12.40 2.13
C PRO A 141 -5.87 -12.79 0.97
N GLN A 142 -7.12 -13.15 1.24
CA GLN A 142 -8.12 -13.53 0.23
C GLN A 142 -8.69 -12.34 -0.55
N GLN A 143 -8.36 -11.09 -0.15
CA GLN A 143 -8.85 -9.89 -0.83
C GLN A 143 -7.91 -9.36 -1.91
N PHE A 144 -6.68 -9.86 -1.97
CA PHE A 144 -5.62 -9.31 -2.82
C PHE A 144 -4.87 -10.37 -3.62
N ALA A 145 -4.51 -10.01 -4.86
CA ALA A 145 -3.61 -10.82 -5.67
C ALA A 145 -2.15 -10.69 -5.21
N ALA A 146 -1.76 -9.49 -4.82
CA ALA A 146 -0.39 -9.21 -4.41
C ALA A 146 -0.26 -7.94 -3.56
N VAL A 147 0.84 -7.86 -2.80
CA VAL A 147 1.28 -6.68 -2.07
C VAL A 147 2.74 -6.38 -2.40
N ALA A 148 3.08 -5.09 -2.56
CA ALA A 148 4.44 -4.60 -2.65
C ALA A 148 4.70 -3.57 -1.54
N ALA A 149 5.75 -3.78 -0.76
CA ALA A 149 6.14 -2.90 0.33
C ALA A 149 7.55 -2.34 0.08
N LEU A 150 7.64 -1.02 -0.05
CA LEU A 150 8.89 -0.31 -0.31
C LEU A 150 9.44 0.23 1.00
N SER A 151 10.61 -0.26 1.44
CA SER A 151 11.24 0.12 2.71
C SER A 151 10.23 0.14 3.87
N PRO A 152 9.49 -0.95 4.14
CA PRO A 152 8.43 -0.95 5.13
C PRO A 152 8.96 -0.82 6.56
N VAL A 153 8.13 -0.35 7.50
CA VAL A 153 8.38 -0.55 8.93
C VAL A 153 7.95 -1.97 9.29
N THR A 154 8.90 -2.89 9.42
CA THR A 154 8.60 -4.32 9.67
C THR A 154 8.61 -4.70 11.15
N ASP A 155 9.18 -3.86 12.02
CA ASP A 155 9.22 -4.03 13.47
C ASP A 155 8.85 -2.71 14.16
N LEU A 156 7.64 -2.63 14.68
CA LEU A 156 7.13 -1.41 15.35
C LEU A 156 7.87 -1.08 16.65
N LYS A 157 8.33 -2.08 17.40
CA LYS A 157 9.05 -1.85 18.66
C LYS A 157 10.44 -1.29 18.41
N LYS A 158 11.13 -1.90 17.45
CA LYS A 158 12.45 -1.43 17.02
C LYS A 158 12.33 -0.03 16.41
N PHE A 159 11.33 0.20 15.57
CA PHE A 159 11.05 1.53 15.00
C PHE A 159 10.81 2.58 16.08
N HIS A 160 10.00 2.29 17.09
CA HIS A 160 9.71 3.21 18.19
C HIS A 160 10.98 3.65 18.95
N VAL A 161 11.92 2.71 19.18
CA VAL A 161 13.17 3.00 19.88
C VAL A 161 14.18 3.72 18.99
N GLU A 162 14.38 3.23 17.77
CA GLU A 162 15.44 3.71 16.87
C GLU A 162 15.06 5.01 16.13
N GLN A 163 13.75 5.27 15.97
CA GLN A 163 13.22 6.38 15.17
C GLN A 163 12.33 7.34 16.01
N ALA A 164 12.57 7.42 17.31
CA ALA A 164 11.77 8.25 18.23
C ALA A 164 11.72 9.74 17.82
N ASP A 165 12.80 10.27 17.27
CA ASP A 165 12.86 11.66 16.78
C ASP A 165 11.97 11.89 15.53
N ILE A 166 11.77 10.86 14.70
CA ILE A 166 10.91 10.93 13.52
C ILE A 166 9.43 10.85 13.91
N MET A 167 9.10 10.07 14.94
CA MET A 167 7.74 9.89 15.42
C MET A 167 7.61 10.04 16.93
N PRO A 168 7.76 11.26 17.46
CA PRO A 168 7.60 11.52 18.90
C PRO A 168 6.17 11.28 19.40
N ASP A 169 5.20 11.21 18.51
CA ASP A 169 3.77 10.95 18.73
C ASP A 169 3.38 9.46 18.56
N PHE A 170 4.34 8.53 18.61
CA PHE A 170 4.10 7.09 18.40
C PHE A 170 3.05 6.52 19.36
N ASP A 171 3.06 6.95 20.62
CA ASP A 171 2.12 6.48 21.66
C ASP A 171 0.67 6.94 21.41
N LEU A 172 0.44 7.92 20.54
CA LEU A 172 -0.92 8.23 20.08
C LEU A 172 -1.47 7.15 19.14
N ALA A 173 -0.61 6.54 18.35
CA ALA A 173 -0.99 5.50 17.41
C ALA A 173 -1.09 4.12 18.07
N PHE A 174 -0.15 3.78 18.97
CA PHE A 174 -0.05 2.45 19.56
C PHE A 174 0.07 2.52 21.10
N SER A 175 -0.74 1.72 21.80
CA SER A 175 -0.47 1.44 23.21
C SER A 175 0.56 0.29 23.35
N PRO A 176 1.26 0.17 24.48
CA PRO A 176 2.20 -0.91 24.74
C PRO A 176 1.57 -2.32 24.55
N GLU A 177 0.30 -2.48 24.92
CA GLU A 177 -0.42 -3.74 24.80
C GLU A 177 -0.68 -4.12 23.33
N GLN A 178 -0.88 -3.12 22.45
CA GLN A 178 -1.08 -3.36 21.02
C GLN A 178 0.19 -3.83 20.32
N LEU A 179 1.36 -3.54 20.85
CA LEU A 179 2.64 -3.88 20.21
C LEU A 179 3.09 -5.33 20.43
N GLN A 180 2.35 -6.13 21.19
CA GLN A 180 2.77 -7.48 21.52
C GLN A 180 1.67 -8.49 21.21
N ASN A 181 2.02 -9.49 20.36
CA ASN A 181 1.14 -10.64 20.09
C ASN A 181 -0.26 -10.23 19.63
N THR A 182 -0.35 -9.18 18.82
CA THR A 182 -1.61 -8.68 18.28
C THR A 182 -1.55 -8.51 16.76
N ALA A 183 -2.69 -8.26 16.14
CA ALA A 183 -2.80 -8.05 14.70
C ALA A 183 -2.14 -6.74 14.17
N VAL A 184 -1.44 -5.96 15.00
CA VAL A 184 -0.57 -4.87 14.53
C VAL A 184 0.86 -5.35 14.29
N ASP A 185 1.26 -6.45 14.89
CA ASP A 185 2.59 -7.05 14.71
C ASP A 185 2.59 -7.95 13.48
N LEU A 186 3.43 -7.62 12.49
CA LEU A 186 3.53 -8.40 11.24
C LEU A 186 4.04 -9.82 11.51
N GLN A 187 4.96 -9.99 12.46
CA GLN A 187 5.48 -11.29 12.82
C GLN A 187 4.39 -12.17 13.45
N TYR A 188 3.57 -11.58 14.33
CA TYR A 188 2.42 -12.26 14.91
C TYR A 188 1.44 -12.74 13.83
N LEU A 189 1.13 -11.89 12.84
CA LEU A 189 0.25 -12.25 11.73
C LEU A 189 0.80 -13.44 10.93
N LEU A 190 2.11 -13.47 10.64
CA LEU A 190 2.74 -14.59 9.92
C LEU A 190 2.67 -15.91 10.69
N GLN A 191 2.73 -15.85 12.01
CA GLN A 191 2.71 -17.05 12.87
C GLN A 191 1.31 -17.60 13.12
N HIS A 192 0.27 -16.75 13.02
CA HIS A 192 -1.10 -17.11 13.43
C HIS A 192 -2.09 -17.20 12.25
N SER A 193 -1.64 -17.03 11.03
CA SER A 193 -2.44 -17.28 9.82
C SER A 193 -1.88 -18.48 9.04
N ASN A 194 -2.76 -19.32 8.53
CA ASN A 194 -2.39 -20.52 7.78
C ASN A 194 -2.91 -20.53 6.34
N ASP A 195 -3.81 -19.65 6.00
CA ASP A 195 -4.39 -19.56 4.64
C ASP A 195 -4.02 -18.26 3.96
N TRP A 196 -2.98 -18.31 3.16
CA TRP A 196 -2.48 -17.20 2.37
C TRP A 196 -3.05 -17.17 0.94
N GLY A 197 -3.89 -18.13 0.59
CA GLY A 197 -4.46 -18.26 -0.76
C GLY A 197 -3.39 -18.15 -1.84
N THR A 198 -3.63 -17.28 -2.81
CA THR A 198 -2.71 -16.99 -3.92
C THR A 198 -1.91 -15.70 -3.71
N LEU A 199 -1.98 -15.09 -2.54
CA LEU A 199 -1.29 -13.81 -2.25
C LEU A 199 0.21 -13.92 -2.54
N ARG A 200 0.73 -12.95 -3.29
CA ARG A 200 2.15 -12.75 -3.57
C ARG A 200 2.67 -11.54 -2.80
N VAL A 201 3.91 -11.58 -2.36
CA VAL A 201 4.53 -10.52 -1.56
C VAL A 201 5.84 -10.08 -2.20
N LEU A 202 5.98 -8.79 -2.49
CA LEU A 202 7.24 -8.14 -2.83
C LEU A 202 7.64 -7.21 -1.69
N MET A 203 8.89 -7.29 -1.26
CA MET A 203 9.48 -6.33 -0.34
C MET A 203 10.77 -5.77 -0.95
N THR A 204 10.91 -4.45 -0.92
CA THR A 204 12.11 -3.78 -1.44
C THR A 204 12.69 -2.84 -0.39
N THR A 205 14.00 -2.58 -0.47
CA THR A 205 14.68 -1.62 0.40
C THR A 205 15.88 -0.98 -0.31
N GLY A 206 16.45 0.07 0.30
CA GLY A 206 17.76 0.60 -0.06
C GLY A 206 18.87 -0.01 0.82
N ASP A 207 20.06 -0.18 0.29
CA ASP A 207 21.20 -0.69 1.07
C ASP A 207 21.71 0.30 2.14
N GLN A 208 21.35 1.59 2.00
CA GLN A 208 21.65 2.67 2.96
C GLN A 208 20.35 3.22 3.61
N ASP A 209 19.28 2.48 3.50
CA ASP A 209 18.00 2.83 4.12
C ASP A 209 18.05 2.64 5.64
N ILE A 210 17.53 3.59 6.40
CA ILE A 210 17.48 3.53 7.88
C ILE A 210 16.66 2.34 8.41
N LEU A 211 15.77 1.78 7.60
CA LEU A 211 14.95 0.61 7.93
C LEU A 211 15.55 -0.70 7.38
N ASN A 212 16.63 -0.64 6.60
CA ASN A 212 17.24 -1.81 5.96
C ASN A 212 17.49 -2.96 6.93
N ALA A 213 18.07 -2.68 8.10
CA ALA A 213 18.39 -3.72 9.07
C ALA A 213 17.15 -4.45 9.64
N MET A 214 16.01 -3.77 9.77
CA MET A 214 14.77 -4.44 10.20
C MET A 214 14.10 -5.19 9.05
N ASP A 215 14.21 -4.69 7.82
CA ASP A 215 13.71 -5.35 6.63
C ASP A 215 14.47 -6.66 6.34
N GLU A 216 15.80 -6.63 6.42
CA GLU A 216 16.64 -7.82 6.29
C GLU A 216 16.36 -8.86 7.39
N ALA A 217 16.05 -8.44 8.61
CA ALA A 217 15.66 -9.34 9.70
C ALA A 217 14.28 -9.98 9.50
N PHE A 218 13.35 -9.28 8.85
CA PHE A 218 12.00 -9.79 8.58
C PHE A 218 11.91 -10.65 7.30
N ARG A 219 12.78 -10.41 6.32
CA ARG A 219 12.85 -11.10 5.03
C ARG A 219 12.83 -12.64 5.14
N PRO A 220 13.61 -13.31 5.99
CA PRO A 220 13.61 -14.77 6.08
C PRO A 220 12.27 -15.35 6.51
N GLN A 221 11.49 -14.60 7.32
CA GLN A 221 10.17 -15.03 7.79
C GLN A 221 9.16 -15.02 6.64
N LEU A 222 9.16 -13.96 5.81
CA LEU A 222 8.35 -13.91 4.59
C LEU A 222 8.74 -15.00 3.60
N ALA A 223 10.04 -15.22 3.39
CA ALA A 223 10.55 -16.27 2.50
C ALA A 223 10.12 -17.67 2.94
N ALA A 224 10.13 -17.95 4.23
CA ALA A 224 9.70 -19.25 4.78
C ALA A 224 8.19 -19.51 4.54
N VAL A 225 7.37 -18.48 4.67
CA VAL A 225 5.90 -18.57 4.53
C VAL A 225 5.46 -18.57 3.07
N PHE A 226 5.95 -17.63 2.27
CA PHE A 226 5.47 -17.40 0.90
C PHE A 226 6.25 -18.15 -0.16
N LYS A 227 7.48 -18.61 0.14
CA LYS A 227 8.35 -19.37 -0.78
C LYS A 227 8.50 -18.64 -2.12
N GLU A 228 8.18 -19.31 -3.24
CA GLU A 228 8.22 -18.74 -4.60
C GLU A 228 7.26 -17.58 -4.85
N ARG A 229 6.32 -17.32 -3.95
CA ARG A 229 5.41 -16.17 -4.00
C ARG A 229 5.97 -14.94 -3.27
N PHE A 230 7.15 -15.03 -2.68
CA PHE A 230 7.87 -13.92 -2.08
C PHE A 230 9.04 -13.50 -2.97
N GLU A 231 9.17 -12.21 -3.17
CA GLU A 231 10.32 -11.63 -3.85
C GLU A 231 10.92 -10.50 -3.01
N TRP A 232 12.23 -10.51 -2.95
CA TRP A 232 13.03 -9.49 -2.29
C TRP A 232 13.88 -8.76 -3.31
N HIS A 233 13.88 -7.42 -3.24
CA HIS A 233 14.73 -6.58 -4.07
C HIS A 233 15.43 -5.53 -3.22
N SER A 234 16.76 -5.47 -3.28
CA SER A 234 17.58 -4.44 -2.66
C SER A 234 18.42 -3.74 -3.71
N GLN A 235 18.56 -2.43 -3.61
CA GLN A 235 19.40 -1.61 -4.49
C GLN A 235 20.06 -0.48 -3.71
N ALA A 236 21.06 0.18 -4.31
CA ALA A 236 21.68 1.36 -3.72
C ALA A 236 20.65 2.48 -3.52
N GLY A 237 20.57 3.04 -2.30
CA GLY A 237 19.68 4.15 -1.99
C GLY A 237 19.36 4.29 -0.51
N HIS A 238 18.81 5.46 -0.19
CA HIS A 238 18.41 5.87 1.16
C HIS A 238 16.89 5.77 1.35
N HIS A 239 16.39 6.07 2.57
CA HIS A 239 14.97 6.12 2.90
C HIS A 239 14.31 7.39 2.34
N ASP A 240 14.18 7.50 1.01
CA ASP A 240 13.72 8.71 0.34
C ASP A 240 12.88 8.46 -0.93
N TRP A 241 12.30 9.54 -1.43
CA TRP A 241 11.49 9.50 -2.64
C TRP A 241 12.27 9.20 -3.92
N GLN A 242 13.60 9.41 -3.93
CA GLN A 242 14.42 9.06 -5.09
C GLN A 242 14.46 7.54 -5.24
N LEU A 243 14.71 6.81 -4.15
CA LEU A 243 14.68 5.35 -4.12
C LEU A 243 13.30 4.83 -4.52
N TRP A 244 12.24 5.29 -3.86
CA TRP A 244 10.89 4.77 -4.10
C TRP A 244 10.38 5.06 -5.50
N ASN A 245 10.71 6.22 -6.10
CA ASN A 245 10.36 6.50 -7.49
C ASN A 245 11.13 5.62 -8.49
N GLN A 246 12.37 5.24 -8.18
CA GLN A 246 13.14 4.27 -8.99
C GLN A 246 12.58 2.85 -8.89
N GLN A 247 12.11 2.44 -7.70
CA GLN A 247 11.55 1.10 -7.45
C GLN A 247 10.10 0.96 -7.94
N LEU A 248 9.35 2.07 -8.07
CA LEU A 248 7.92 2.05 -8.37
C LEU A 248 7.57 1.36 -9.70
N PRO A 249 8.27 1.59 -10.84
CA PRO A 249 7.98 0.90 -12.10
C PRO A 249 8.10 -0.61 -11.98
N TYR A 250 9.14 -1.07 -11.29
CA TYR A 250 9.34 -2.48 -11.00
C TYR A 250 8.22 -3.06 -10.13
N ALA A 251 7.89 -2.39 -9.02
CA ALA A 251 6.86 -2.83 -8.10
C ALA A 251 5.49 -2.94 -8.80
N ILE A 252 5.10 -1.96 -9.61
CA ILE A 252 3.83 -2.00 -10.35
C ILE A 252 3.83 -3.12 -11.40
N HIS A 253 4.93 -3.27 -12.15
CA HIS A 253 5.05 -4.37 -13.10
C HIS A 253 4.88 -5.73 -12.41
N TRP A 254 5.59 -5.94 -11.31
CA TRP A 254 5.54 -7.16 -10.53
C TRP A 254 4.14 -7.45 -9.96
N LEU A 255 3.46 -6.44 -9.41
CA LEU A 255 2.09 -6.57 -8.90
C LEU A 255 1.14 -7.11 -9.99
N ILE A 256 1.20 -6.53 -11.18
CA ILE A 256 0.20 -6.75 -12.24
C ILE A 256 0.55 -7.94 -13.13
N LYS A 257 1.82 -8.15 -13.44
CA LYS A 257 2.27 -9.20 -14.39
C LYS A 257 2.76 -10.47 -13.71
N GLY A 258 3.08 -10.43 -12.42
CA GLY A 258 3.38 -11.62 -11.63
C GLY A 258 4.79 -12.15 -11.76
N GLY A 259 5.79 -11.32 -11.95
CA GLY A 259 7.19 -11.72 -11.96
C GLY A 259 8.08 -10.86 -12.88
N TRP A 260 9.38 -11.16 -12.92
CA TRP A 260 10.34 -10.51 -13.80
C TRP A 260 9.97 -10.72 -15.28
N ALA A 261 9.56 -9.67 -15.98
CA ALA A 261 9.94 -9.56 -17.38
C ALA A 261 11.14 -8.60 -17.41
N ARG A 262 12.28 -9.03 -17.92
CA ARG A 262 13.36 -8.10 -18.28
C ARG A 262 12.78 -7.11 -19.27
N VAL A 263 12.66 -5.86 -18.84
CA VAL A 263 12.35 -4.72 -19.70
C VAL A 263 13.59 -4.38 -20.48
#